data_f21a32dbd91784806633dc77e50a5ce6
#
_entry.id   f21a32dbd91784806633dc77e50a5ce6
#
_cell.length_a   1.000
_cell.length_b   1.000
_cell.length_c   1.000
_cell.angle_alpha   90.00
_cell.angle_beta   90.00
_cell.angle_gamma   90.00
#
_symmetry.space_group_name_H-M   'P 1'
#
loop_
_entity.id
_entity.type
_entity.pdbx_description
1 polymer ?
#
loop_
_entity_poly.entity_id
_entity_poly.type
_entity_poly.pdbx_seq_one_letter_code
_entity_poly.pdbx_strand_id
1 'polypeptide(L)'
;DATVDQIMAILTDFNPPESVVRIGNGVPTISSRIANVCLARGLLVQFVDEKSTSIGSRHDHVSAARSICRKEGIPVTQRLQVIPTDGEIREIQRRSRYISEGRLTIPSKLARAVAVGRFTLPEAVKLHIDSLDR
;
A
#
# COMPACT_ATOMS: atom_id res chain seq x y z
N ASP A 1 0.59 9.50 -0.56
CA ASP A 1 -0.20 8.35 -0.08
C ASP A 1 -1.02 8.75 1.13
N ALA A 2 -2.36 8.59 1.07
CA ALA A 2 -3.28 9.00 2.12
C ALA A 2 -2.98 8.36 3.48
N THR A 3 -2.56 7.09 3.49
CA THR A 3 -2.18 6.38 4.73
C THR A 3 -0.98 7.03 5.40
N VAL A 4 0.04 7.37 4.63
CA VAL A 4 1.25 8.00 5.16
C VAL A 4 0.95 9.43 5.62
N ASP A 5 0.11 10.15 4.89
CA ASP A 5 -0.31 11.50 5.29
C ASP A 5 -1.06 11.48 6.63
N GLN A 6 -1.90 10.48 6.87
CA GLN A 6 -2.56 10.30 8.17
C GLN A 6 -1.56 9.96 9.27
N ILE A 7 -0.58 9.11 9.01
CA ILE A 7 0.48 8.78 9.97
C ILE A 7 1.24 10.06 10.34
N MET A 8 1.62 10.86 9.35
CA MET A 8 2.36 12.12 9.58
C MET A 8 1.53 13.11 10.41
N ALA A 9 0.23 13.21 10.14
CA ALA A 9 -0.66 14.08 10.91
C ALA A 9 -0.74 13.65 12.38
N ILE A 10 -0.87 12.35 12.66
CA ILE A 10 -0.91 11.81 14.02
C ILE A 10 0.42 12.10 14.74
N LEU A 11 1.55 11.88 14.09
CA LEU A 11 2.86 12.13 14.68
C LEU A 11 3.09 13.60 14.97
N THR A 12 2.59 14.48 14.12
CA THR A 12 2.66 15.93 14.34
C THR A 12 1.83 16.35 15.54
N ASP A 13 0.60 15.83 15.67
CA ASP A 13 -0.32 16.18 16.77
C ASP A 13 0.18 15.68 18.13
N PHE A 14 0.67 14.45 18.20
CA PHE A 14 1.13 13.85 19.45
C PHE A 14 2.60 14.10 19.76
N ASN A 15 3.38 14.42 18.76
CA ASN A 15 4.82 14.74 18.85
C ASN A 15 5.58 13.80 19.80
N PRO A 16 5.51 12.47 19.62
CA PRO A 16 6.21 11.51 20.47
C PRO A 16 7.72 11.64 20.31
N PRO A 17 8.52 11.42 21.38
CA PRO A 17 9.98 11.56 21.33
C PRO A 17 10.64 10.55 20.40
N GLU A 18 10.11 9.34 20.29
CA GLU A 18 10.55 8.31 19.37
C GLU A 18 9.32 7.60 18.80
N SER A 19 9.32 7.40 17.50
CA SER A 19 8.20 6.75 16.82
C SER A 19 8.70 5.69 15.87
N VAL A 20 8.07 4.53 15.88
CA VAL A 20 8.31 3.44 14.95
C VAL A 20 6.99 3.09 14.27
N VAL A 21 7.00 3.08 12.95
CA VAL A 21 5.85 2.61 12.17
C VAL A 21 6.00 1.11 11.97
N ARG A 22 5.12 0.33 12.57
CA ARG A 22 5.09 -1.12 12.41
C ARG A 22 4.04 -1.50 11.39
N ILE A 23 4.45 -2.23 10.38
CA ILE A 23 3.61 -2.60 9.23
C ILE A 23 3.54 -4.12 9.16
N GLY A 24 2.32 -4.65 9.12
CA GLY A 24 2.12 -6.07 8.85
C GLY A 24 2.51 -6.42 7.43
N ASN A 25 3.14 -7.56 7.23
CA ASN A 25 3.66 -7.99 5.94
C ASN A 25 2.73 -8.96 5.17
N GLY A 26 1.46 -9.00 5.54
CA GLY A 26 0.48 -9.91 4.93
C GLY A 26 0.24 -9.66 3.45
N VAL A 27 0.38 -8.42 2.99
CA VAL A 27 0.27 -8.05 1.57
C VAL A 27 1.55 -7.32 1.15
N PRO A 28 2.57 -8.05 0.67
CA PRO A 28 3.91 -7.50 0.45
C PRO A 28 3.97 -6.26 -0.44
N THR A 29 3.17 -6.21 -1.50
CA THR A 29 3.15 -5.06 -2.42
C THR A 29 2.73 -3.79 -1.71
N ILE A 30 1.67 -3.84 -0.92
CA ILE A 30 1.15 -2.68 -0.18
C ILE A 30 2.10 -2.31 0.95
N SER A 31 2.56 -3.29 1.72
CA SER A 31 3.49 -3.08 2.84
C SER A 31 4.77 -2.41 2.37
N SER A 32 5.35 -2.88 1.26
CA SER A 32 6.58 -2.32 0.70
C SER A 32 6.39 -0.89 0.20
N ARG A 33 5.26 -0.58 -0.42
CA ARG A 33 4.96 0.78 -0.86
C ARG A 33 4.85 1.75 0.31
N ILE A 34 4.11 1.36 1.35
CA ILE A 34 3.94 2.20 2.54
C ILE A 34 5.28 2.38 3.24
N ALA A 35 6.06 1.30 3.39
CA ALA A 35 7.38 1.36 4.00
C ALA A 35 8.31 2.32 3.25
N ASN A 36 8.33 2.26 1.92
CA ASN A 36 9.17 3.14 1.10
C ASN A 36 8.81 4.61 1.28
N VAL A 37 7.53 4.95 1.33
CA VAL A 37 7.09 6.33 1.55
C VAL A 37 7.44 6.79 2.96
N CYS A 38 7.26 5.94 3.98
CA CYS A 38 7.64 6.26 5.35
C CYS A 38 9.15 6.49 5.47
N LEU A 39 9.96 5.64 4.85
CA LEU A 39 11.43 5.80 4.84
C LEU A 39 11.83 7.11 4.16
N ALA A 40 11.21 7.46 3.05
CA ALA A 40 11.47 8.71 2.35
C ALA A 40 11.14 9.94 3.20
N ARG A 41 10.22 9.79 4.17
CA ARG A 41 9.85 10.85 5.13
C ARG A 41 10.70 10.82 6.40
N GLY A 42 11.72 9.97 6.47
CA GLY A 42 12.61 9.87 7.64
C GLY A 42 12.02 9.11 8.82
N LEU A 43 10.97 8.34 8.63
CA LEU A 43 10.36 7.55 9.69
C LEU A 43 11.10 6.23 9.89
N LEU A 44 11.12 5.73 11.13
CA LEU A 44 11.60 4.40 11.43
C LEU A 44 10.49 3.40 11.10
N VAL A 45 10.84 2.35 10.37
CA VAL A 45 9.88 1.34 9.90
C VAL A 45 10.32 -0.05 10.32
N GLN A 46 9.38 -0.86 10.76
CA GLN A 46 9.58 -2.28 11.04
C GLN A 46 8.46 -3.09 10.38
N PHE A 47 8.82 -4.25 9.83
CA PHE A 47 7.84 -5.22 9.38
C PHE A 47 7.53 -6.22 10.48
N VAL A 48 6.26 -6.54 10.65
CA VAL A 48 5.77 -7.50 11.63
C VAL A 48 5.09 -8.66 10.90
N ASP A 49 5.41 -9.89 11.30
CA ASP A 49 4.75 -11.08 10.77
C ASP A 49 3.31 -11.16 11.28
N GLU A 50 2.36 -11.15 10.37
CA GLU A 50 0.93 -11.18 10.69
C GLU A 50 0.39 -12.57 11.04
N LYS A 51 1.16 -13.62 10.85
CA LYS A 51 0.68 -15.01 11.05
C LYS A 51 0.04 -15.27 12.40
N SER A 52 0.42 -14.54 13.43
CA SER A 52 -0.11 -14.71 14.78
C SER A 52 -0.93 -13.51 15.25
N THR A 53 -1.27 -12.56 14.38
CA THR A 53 -2.04 -11.36 14.75
C THR A 53 -3.53 -11.49 14.49
N SER A 54 -3.97 -12.52 13.79
CA SER A 54 -5.37 -12.73 13.41
C SER A 54 -6.10 -13.75 14.29
N ILE A 55 -5.72 -13.84 15.56
CA ILE A 55 -6.40 -14.73 16.52
C ILE A 55 -7.74 -14.09 16.89
N GLY A 56 -8.84 -14.74 16.51
CA GLY A 56 -10.19 -14.28 16.82
C GLY A 56 -10.99 -13.95 15.57
N SER A 57 -11.47 -12.72 15.44
CA SER A 57 -12.30 -12.31 14.28
C SER A 57 -11.46 -12.05 13.05
N ARG A 58 -11.85 -12.62 11.90
CA ARG A 58 -11.19 -12.41 10.60
C ARG A 58 -11.21 -10.98 10.12
N HIS A 59 -12.11 -10.15 10.65
CA HIS A 59 -12.36 -8.80 10.16
C HIS A 59 -12.08 -7.72 11.21
N ASP A 60 -11.46 -8.08 12.32
CA ASP A 60 -11.13 -7.10 13.35
C ASP A 60 -9.78 -6.44 13.07
N HIS A 61 -9.82 -5.41 12.22
CA HIS A 61 -8.64 -4.64 11.84
C HIS A 61 -8.03 -3.88 13.03
N VAL A 62 -8.83 -3.49 13.99
CA VAL A 62 -8.34 -2.77 15.18
C VAL A 62 -7.52 -3.69 16.06
N SER A 63 -8.00 -4.91 16.33
CA SER A 63 -7.26 -5.91 17.10
C SER A 63 -5.97 -6.32 16.38
N ALA A 64 -6.02 -6.50 15.06
CA ALA A 64 -4.85 -6.80 14.26
C ALA A 64 -3.80 -5.69 14.37
N ALA A 65 -4.20 -4.44 14.22
CA ALA A 65 -3.30 -3.29 14.33
C ALA A 65 -2.67 -3.19 15.71
N ARG A 66 -3.45 -3.42 16.77
CA ARG A 66 -2.92 -3.43 18.14
C ARG A 66 -1.89 -4.55 18.37
N SER A 67 -2.16 -5.74 17.82
CA SER A 67 -1.21 -6.85 17.89
C SER A 67 0.08 -6.54 17.17
N ILE A 68 0.01 -5.92 15.98
CA ILE A 68 1.17 -5.48 15.22
C ILE A 68 1.97 -4.44 16.01
N CYS A 69 1.31 -3.48 16.64
CA CYS A 69 1.98 -2.46 17.45
C CYS A 69 2.75 -3.04 18.65
N ARG A 70 2.28 -4.15 19.20
CA ARG A 70 2.88 -4.78 20.37
C ARG A 70 4.02 -5.73 20.03
N LYS A 71 4.11 -6.17 18.79
CA LYS A 71 5.17 -7.08 18.36
C LYS A 71 6.41 -6.32 17.96
N GLU A 72 7.55 -6.85 18.35
CA GLU A 72 8.81 -6.39 17.82
C GLU A 72 8.94 -6.87 16.38
N GLY A 73 9.25 -5.95 15.49
CA GLY A 73 9.37 -6.22 14.06
C GLY A 73 10.81 -6.24 13.59
N ILE A 74 10.99 -6.55 12.31
CA ILE A 74 12.28 -6.49 11.63
C ILE A 74 12.45 -5.09 11.05
N PRO A 75 13.53 -4.36 11.42
CA PRO A 75 13.75 -3.01 10.87
C PRO A 75 13.90 -3.00 9.36
N VAL A 76 13.27 -2.03 8.72
CA VAL A 76 13.41 -1.76 7.29
C VAL A 76 14.26 -0.50 7.14
N THR A 77 15.48 -0.66 6.64
CA THR A 77 16.47 0.41 6.56
C THR A 77 16.76 0.89 5.15
N GLN A 78 16.31 0.16 4.14
CA GLN A 78 16.54 0.47 2.74
C GLN A 78 15.25 0.42 1.96
N ARG A 79 15.19 1.22 0.89
CA ARG A 79 14.07 1.19 -0.04
C ARG A 79 13.88 -0.22 -0.61
N LEU A 80 12.64 -0.69 -0.56
CA LEU A 80 12.27 -2.01 -1.04
C LEU A 80 11.81 -1.97 -2.50
N GLN A 81 12.14 -3.01 -3.25
CA GLN A 81 11.59 -3.19 -4.59
C GLN A 81 10.15 -3.68 -4.47
N VAL A 82 9.23 -2.98 -5.15
CA VAL A 82 7.82 -3.37 -5.19
C VAL A 82 7.59 -4.18 -6.46
N ILE A 83 7.29 -5.48 -6.28
CA ILE A 83 7.07 -6.41 -7.39
C ILE A 83 5.62 -6.91 -7.29
N PRO A 84 4.69 -6.36 -8.09
CA PRO A 84 3.31 -6.82 -8.07
C PRO A 84 3.19 -8.25 -8.62
N THR A 85 2.28 -9.02 -8.05
CA THR A 85 1.94 -10.35 -8.57
C THR A 85 1.03 -10.23 -9.79
N ASP A 86 0.98 -11.29 -10.60
CA ASP A 86 0.07 -11.34 -11.76
C ASP A 86 -1.39 -11.21 -11.32
N GLY A 87 -1.74 -11.78 -10.16
CA GLY A 87 -3.09 -11.64 -9.60
C GLY A 87 -3.44 -10.21 -9.24
N GLU A 88 -2.50 -9.46 -8.66
CA GLU A 88 -2.68 -8.05 -8.36
C GLU A 88 -2.86 -7.21 -9.62
N ILE A 89 -2.07 -7.49 -10.66
CA ILE A 89 -2.20 -6.82 -11.96
C ILE A 89 -3.59 -7.08 -12.55
N ARG A 90 -4.04 -8.33 -12.57
CA ARG A 90 -5.36 -8.69 -13.09
C ARG A 90 -6.50 -8.04 -12.30
N GLU A 91 -6.37 -7.94 -10.99
CA GLU A 91 -7.37 -7.26 -10.15
C GLU A 91 -7.46 -5.78 -10.48
N ILE A 92 -6.34 -5.11 -10.68
CA ILE A 92 -6.30 -3.70 -11.10
C ILE A 92 -6.97 -3.54 -12.48
N GLN A 93 -6.67 -4.43 -13.42
CA GLN A 93 -7.30 -4.43 -14.74
C GLN A 93 -8.83 -4.63 -14.63
N ARG A 94 -9.27 -5.54 -13.77
CA ARG A 94 -10.69 -5.76 -13.51
C ARG A 94 -11.35 -4.50 -12.96
N ARG A 95 -10.72 -3.82 -12.01
CA ARG A 95 -11.22 -2.57 -11.45
C ARG A 95 -11.29 -1.46 -12.49
N SER A 96 -10.32 -1.40 -13.41
CA SER A 96 -10.34 -0.42 -14.50
C SER A 96 -11.56 -0.60 -15.41
N ARG A 97 -11.92 -1.84 -15.68
CA ARG A 97 -13.15 -2.16 -16.43
C ARG A 97 -14.40 -1.69 -15.68
N TYR A 98 -14.44 -1.93 -14.38
CA TYR A 98 -15.56 -1.52 -13.54
C TYR A 98 -15.74 0.01 -13.51
N ILE A 99 -14.66 0.77 -13.24
CA ILE A 99 -14.78 2.23 -13.14
C ILE A 99 -15.00 2.92 -14.50
N SER A 100 -14.65 2.25 -15.60
CA SER A 100 -14.95 2.73 -16.97
C SER A 100 -16.30 2.25 -17.49
N GLU A 101 -17.13 1.65 -16.64
CA GLU A 101 -18.44 1.13 -16.99
C GLU A 101 -18.38 0.10 -18.14
N GLY A 102 -17.36 -0.75 -18.13
CA GLY A 102 -17.17 -1.80 -19.14
C GLY A 102 -16.56 -1.34 -20.45
N ARG A 103 -16.19 -0.05 -20.57
CA ARG A 103 -15.69 0.52 -21.83
C ARG A 103 -14.28 0.10 -22.17
N LEU A 104 -13.41 -0.05 -21.15
CA LEU A 104 -12.01 -0.39 -21.39
C LEU A 104 -11.41 -1.17 -20.23
N THR A 105 -10.31 -1.85 -20.53
CA THR A 105 -9.42 -2.46 -19.54
C THR A 105 -8.04 -1.89 -19.80
N ILE A 106 -7.40 -1.32 -18.78
CA ILE A 106 -6.04 -0.79 -18.95
C ILE A 106 -5.05 -1.93 -19.22
N PRO A 107 -4.01 -1.68 -20.03
CA PRO A 107 -2.99 -2.69 -20.29
C PRO A 107 -2.19 -3.01 -19.03
N SER A 108 -1.54 -4.18 -19.00
CA SER A 108 -0.77 -4.65 -17.85
C SER A 108 0.33 -3.69 -17.44
N LYS A 109 0.92 -2.97 -18.37
CA LYS A 109 1.94 -1.95 -18.09
C LYS A 109 1.40 -0.83 -17.21
N LEU A 110 0.21 -0.30 -17.52
CA LEU A 110 -0.45 0.72 -16.70
C LEU A 110 -0.94 0.15 -15.38
N ALA A 111 -1.46 -1.07 -15.37
CA ALA A 111 -1.86 -1.74 -14.13
C ALA A 111 -0.66 -1.94 -13.19
N ARG A 112 0.49 -2.28 -13.72
CA ARG A 112 1.73 -2.38 -12.94
C ARG A 112 2.13 -1.02 -12.36
N ALA A 113 2.03 0.04 -13.13
CA ALA A 113 2.31 1.40 -12.66
C ALA A 113 1.37 1.82 -11.52
N VAL A 114 0.10 1.42 -11.59
CA VAL A 114 -0.85 1.62 -10.49
C VAL A 114 -0.43 0.82 -9.24
N ALA A 115 -0.07 -0.45 -9.43
CA ALA A 115 0.33 -1.33 -8.32
C ALA A 115 1.55 -0.80 -7.57
N VAL A 116 2.52 -0.24 -8.27
CA VAL A 116 3.72 0.34 -7.63
C VAL A 116 3.52 1.78 -7.14
N GLY A 117 2.34 2.36 -7.34
CA GLY A 117 2.00 3.68 -6.82
C GLY A 117 2.40 4.86 -7.68
N ARG A 118 2.76 4.64 -8.95
CA ARG A 118 3.12 5.73 -9.88
C ARG A 118 1.90 6.53 -10.34
N PHE A 119 0.77 5.85 -10.49
CA PHE A 119 -0.51 6.45 -10.87
C PHE A 119 -1.61 5.92 -9.97
N THR A 120 -2.64 6.71 -9.74
CA THR A 120 -3.91 6.20 -9.22
C THR A 120 -4.64 5.47 -10.35
N LEU A 121 -5.60 4.63 -10.01
CA LEU A 121 -6.38 3.93 -11.02
C LEU A 121 -7.17 4.88 -11.94
N PRO A 122 -7.85 5.93 -11.43
CA PRO A 122 -8.50 6.91 -12.32
C PRO A 122 -7.52 7.61 -13.27
N GLU A 123 -6.32 7.96 -12.79
CA GLU A 123 -5.29 8.56 -13.64
C GLU A 123 -4.86 7.63 -14.78
N ALA A 124 -4.65 6.34 -14.46
CA ALA A 124 -4.26 5.34 -15.44
C ALA A 124 -5.35 5.12 -16.50
N VAL A 125 -6.61 5.09 -16.08
CA VAL A 125 -7.75 4.98 -17.00
C VAL A 125 -7.78 6.20 -17.94
N LYS A 126 -7.61 7.40 -17.40
CA LYS A 126 -7.57 8.63 -18.20
C LYS A 126 -6.42 8.62 -19.22
N LEU A 127 -5.23 8.22 -18.79
CA LEU A 127 -4.07 8.11 -19.68
C LEU A 127 -4.34 7.14 -20.83
N HIS A 128 -5.00 6.02 -20.54
CA HIS A 128 -5.33 5.04 -21.56
C HIS A 128 -6.38 5.57 -22.55
N ILE A 129 -7.42 6.25 -22.05
CA ILE A 129 -8.41 6.91 -22.90
C ILE A 129 -7.74 7.92 -23.83
N ASP A 130 -6.90 8.79 -23.29
CA ASP A 130 -6.21 9.81 -24.07
C ASP A 130 -5.31 9.19 -25.14
N SER A 131 -4.71 8.02 -24.87
CA SER A 131 -3.87 7.31 -25.85
C SER A 131 -4.68 6.70 -26.99
N LEU A 132 -5.95 6.37 -26.77
CA LEU A 132 -6.84 5.81 -27.79
C LEU A 132 -7.39 6.89 -28.75
N ASP A 133 -7.46 8.12 -28.28
CA ASP A 133 -7.98 9.25 -29.07
C ASP A 133 -6.95 9.88 -30.01
N ARG A 134 -5.73 9.35 -30.04
CA ARG A 134 -4.63 9.83 -30.90
C ARG A 134 -4.53 9.10 -32.23
#